data_ff942cf55d0a63fda4e4cea5dd8def7f
#
_entry.id   ff942cf55d0a63fda4e4cea5dd8def7f
#
_cell.length_a   1.000
_cell.length_b   1.000
_cell.length_c   1.000
_cell.angle_alpha   90.00
_cell.angle_beta   90.00
_cell.angle_gamma   90.00
#
_symmetry.space_group_name_H-M   'P 1'
#
loop_
_entity.id
_entity.type
_entity.pdbx_description
1 polymer ?
#
loop_
_entity_poly.entity_id
_entity_poly.type
_entity_poly.pdbx_seq_one_letter_code
_entity_poly.pdbx_strand_id
1 'polypeptide(L)'
;MWAGRAQASLRVWALWPARVPGRRLLSCNTASQTRSNAPRCWNCGGAGPGGPRRGDVFFCPHCRVLQPPDPTRDYFSLMDCTRSFKVDTMKLQQRYQQLQRLVHPDFFSQRSQTEKEFSEKHATLVNEAYKTLLAPLSRGLYLVS
;
A
#
# COMPACT_ATOMS: atom_id res chain seq x y z
N MET A 1 -61.84 35.66 27.03
CA MET A 1 -63.01 34.78 26.94
C MET A 1 -62.59 33.38 26.56
N TRP A 2 -62.86 32.52 27.47
CA TRP A 2 -63.06 31.06 27.31
C TRP A 2 -61.89 30.25 26.82
N ALA A 3 -61.21 29.57 27.70
CA ALA A 3 -61.67 28.41 28.51
C ALA A 3 -61.73 27.11 27.68
N GLY A 4 -61.06 26.20 28.17
CA GLY A 4 -61.45 24.82 27.99
C GLY A 4 -60.25 23.91 27.80
N ARG A 5 -59.71 23.37 28.88
CA ARG A 5 -59.99 22.02 29.39
C ARG A 5 -59.62 20.96 28.37
N ALA A 6 -58.94 19.96 28.64
CA ALA A 6 -58.72 19.07 29.77
C ALA A 6 -57.78 17.97 29.30
N GLN A 7 -56.80 17.67 30.08
CA GLN A 7 -56.70 16.34 30.76
C GLN A 7 -56.99 15.13 29.87
N ALA A 8 -55.95 14.36 29.60
CA ALA A 8 -56.07 12.93 29.85
C ALA A 8 -54.64 12.36 29.98
N SER A 9 -54.28 12.18 31.21
CA SER A 9 -53.22 11.30 31.62
C SER A 9 -53.59 9.87 31.24
N LEU A 10 -52.86 9.27 30.37
CA LEU A 10 -52.83 7.82 30.32
C LEU A 10 -51.35 7.40 30.44
N ARG A 11 -51.02 7.16 31.69
CA ARG A 11 -49.85 6.39 32.05
C ARG A 11 -50.06 4.96 31.54
N VAL A 12 -49.53 4.68 30.38
CA VAL A 12 -49.38 3.29 29.99
C VAL A 12 -48.06 2.83 30.59
N TRP A 13 -48.18 2.10 31.66
CA TRP A 13 -47.13 1.27 32.17
C TRP A 13 -46.89 0.18 31.14
N ALA A 14 -45.98 0.44 30.22
CA ALA A 14 -45.46 -0.62 29.41
C ALA A 14 -44.52 -1.45 30.30
N LEU A 15 -45.02 -2.60 30.65
CA LEU A 15 -44.26 -3.69 31.25
C LEU A 15 -43.02 -3.95 30.39
N TRP A 16 -41.89 -3.66 30.98
CA TRP A 16 -40.61 -4.03 30.44
C TRP A 16 -40.51 -5.56 30.48
N PRO A 17 -40.39 -6.25 29.36
CA PRO A 17 -40.13 -7.67 29.40
C PRO A 17 -38.75 -7.92 29.94
N ALA A 18 -38.68 -8.93 30.80
CA ALA A 18 -37.51 -9.40 31.47
C ALA A 18 -36.27 -9.51 30.56
N ARG A 19 -35.18 -9.03 31.06
CA ARG A 19 -33.85 -9.36 30.58
C ARG A 19 -33.72 -10.86 30.38
N VAL A 20 -33.69 -11.27 29.16
CA VAL A 20 -33.14 -12.56 28.80
C VAL A 20 -31.63 -12.42 28.89
N PRO A 21 -30.92 -13.18 29.72
CA PRO A 21 -29.48 -13.20 29.67
C PRO A 21 -29.07 -13.84 28.35
N GLY A 22 -28.78 -13.00 27.35
CA GLY A 22 -28.22 -13.44 26.10
C GLY A 22 -26.94 -14.21 26.39
N ARG A 23 -26.97 -15.52 26.12
CA ARG A 23 -25.78 -16.32 26.01
C ARG A 23 -24.82 -15.55 25.15
N ARG A 24 -23.72 -15.12 25.75
CA ARG A 24 -22.54 -14.73 25.00
C ARG A 24 -22.12 -15.96 24.20
N LEU A 25 -22.55 -15.99 22.96
CA LEU A 25 -21.87 -16.77 21.97
C LEU A 25 -20.46 -16.18 21.91
N LEU A 26 -19.56 -16.84 22.54
CA LEU A 26 -18.16 -16.69 22.24
C LEU A 26 -18.00 -17.12 20.78
N SER A 27 -18.25 -16.16 19.89
CA SER A 27 -17.80 -16.26 18.53
C SER A 27 -16.28 -16.28 18.64
N CYS A 28 -15.74 -17.47 18.69
CA CYS A 28 -14.35 -17.67 18.33
C CYS A 28 -14.23 -17.28 16.87
N ASN A 29 -14.10 -15.98 16.63
CA ASN A 29 -13.42 -15.52 15.46
C ASN A 29 -11.98 -15.97 15.61
N THR A 30 -11.75 -17.24 15.32
CA THR A 30 -10.50 -17.67 14.73
C THR A 30 -10.48 -17.01 13.35
N ALA A 31 -10.32 -15.70 13.36
CA ALA A 31 -9.70 -15.05 12.24
C ALA A 31 -8.37 -15.76 12.08
N SER A 32 -8.32 -16.67 11.14
CA SER A 32 -7.08 -17.16 10.58
C SER A 32 -6.32 -15.90 10.19
N GLN A 33 -5.50 -15.42 11.09
CA GLN A 33 -4.44 -14.51 10.76
C GLN A 33 -3.53 -15.31 9.85
N THR A 34 -3.89 -15.36 8.58
CA THR A 34 -2.90 -15.50 7.55
C THR A 34 -1.93 -14.37 7.84
N ARG A 35 -0.88 -14.70 8.56
CA ARG A 35 0.27 -13.84 8.73
C ARG A 35 0.77 -13.58 7.32
N SER A 36 0.22 -12.55 6.71
CA SER A 36 0.81 -12.00 5.50
C SER A 36 2.21 -11.60 5.91
N ASN A 37 3.21 -12.28 5.37
CA ASN A 37 4.62 -11.92 5.48
C ASN A 37 4.90 -10.60 4.74
N ALA A 38 3.93 -9.71 4.69
CA ALA A 38 4.11 -8.39 4.15
C ALA A 38 5.16 -7.65 4.99
N PRO A 39 6.20 -7.12 4.36
CA PRO A 39 7.24 -6.39 5.07
C PRO A 39 6.59 -5.22 5.83
N ARG A 40 7.00 -5.06 7.08
CA ARG A 40 6.53 -3.94 7.90
C ARG A 40 7.32 -2.69 7.59
N CYS A 41 6.67 -1.54 7.72
CA CYS A 41 7.35 -0.27 7.60
C CYS A 41 8.43 -0.12 8.68
N TRP A 42 9.63 0.22 8.27
CA TRP A 42 10.78 0.39 9.17
C TRP A 42 10.59 1.56 10.16
N ASN A 43 9.78 2.55 9.82
CA ASN A 43 9.56 3.74 10.66
C ASN A 43 8.36 3.60 11.59
N CYS A 44 7.17 3.25 11.09
CA CYS A 44 5.95 3.21 11.91
C CYS A 44 5.52 1.79 12.32
N GLY A 45 6.17 0.75 11.82
CA GLY A 45 5.83 -0.65 12.10
C GLY A 45 4.49 -1.12 11.50
N GLY A 46 3.77 -0.25 10.82
CA GLY A 46 2.52 -0.56 10.13
C GLY A 46 2.73 -1.52 8.96
N ALA A 47 1.65 -2.04 8.40
CA ALA A 47 1.72 -2.86 7.19
C ALA A 47 2.43 -2.07 6.08
N GLY A 48 3.54 -2.60 5.59
CA GLY A 48 4.27 -2.02 4.47
C GLY A 48 3.49 -2.11 3.16
N PRO A 49 4.06 -1.62 2.08
CA PRO A 49 3.42 -1.60 0.77
C PRO A 49 3.34 -3.00 0.14
N GLY A 50 2.69 -3.91 0.79
CA GLY A 50 2.54 -5.32 0.40
C GLY A 50 1.12 -5.68 0.00
N GLY A 51 0.50 -4.90 -0.88
CA GLY A 51 -0.81 -5.24 -1.43
C GLY A 51 -0.75 -5.46 -2.96
N PRO A 52 -1.69 -6.23 -3.52
CA PRO A 52 -1.74 -6.52 -4.96
C PRO A 52 -2.11 -5.31 -5.82
N ARG A 53 -2.13 -4.13 -5.25
CA ARG A 53 -2.41 -2.90 -5.98
C ARG A 53 -1.15 -2.43 -6.68
N ARG A 54 -1.19 -2.46 -7.99
CA ARG A 54 -0.26 -1.77 -8.88
C ARG A 54 -0.32 -0.26 -8.55
N GLY A 55 0.51 0.18 -7.65
CA GLY A 55 0.63 1.56 -7.25
C GLY A 55 1.97 1.77 -6.61
N ASP A 56 2.35 2.98 -6.39
CA ASP A 56 3.65 3.37 -5.89
C ASP A 56 4.01 2.67 -4.57
N VAL A 57 4.64 1.50 -4.73
CA VAL A 57 5.04 0.58 -3.66
C VAL A 57 6.25 1.13 -2.88
N PHE A 58 6.65 2.36 -3.17
CA PHE A 58 7.87 2.96 -2.61
C PHE A 58 7.66 3.57 -1.25
N PHE A 59 6.47 4.04 -0.95
CA PHE A 59 6.16 4.78 0.28
C PHE A 59 5.22 4.02 1.19
N CYS A 60 5.42 4.16 2.50
CA CYS A 60 4.47 3.64 3.47
C CYS A 60 3.11 4.34 3.33
N PRO A 61 1.99 3.61 3.29
CA PRO A 61 0.67 4.22 3.19
C PRO A 61 0.27 5.01 4.43
N HIS A 62 0.88 4.71 5.59
CA HIS A 62 0.55 5.34 6.86
C HIS A 62 1.41 6.58 7.16
N CYS A 63 2.74 6.44 7.10
CA CYS A 63 3.65 7.52 7.48
C CYS A 63 4.35 8.20 6.31
N ARG A 64 4.10 7.75 5.07
CA ARG A 64 4.63 8.34 3.84
C ARG A 64 6.16 8.30 3.68
N VAL A 65 6.84 7.53 4.50
CA VAL A 65 8.29 7.38 4.46
C VAL A 65 8.70 6.40 3.37
N LEU A 66 9.81 6.68 2.69
CA LEU A 66 10.36 5.81 1.66
C LEU A 66 10.76 4.46 2.26
N GLN A 67 10.32 3.38 1.64
CA GLN A 67 10.62 2.02 2.07
C GLN A 67 11.87 1.49 1.36
N PRO A 68 12.56 0.49 1.93
CA PRO A 68 13.70 -0.12 1.28
C PRO A 68 13.29 -0.76 -0.05
N PRO A 69 14.18 -0.80 -1.05
CA PRO A 69 13.90 -1.51 -2.29
C PRO A 69 13.74 -3.01 -2.04
N ASP A 70 12.80 -3.62 -2.73
CA ASP A 70 12.60 -5.06 -2.72
C ASP A 70 13.60 -5.71 -3.71
N PRO A 71 14.58 -6.48 -3.22
CA PRO A 71 15.59 -7.10 -4.09
C PRO A 71 15.02 -8.22 -4.96
N THR A 72 13.81 -8.72 -4.64
CA THR A 72 13.16 -9.80 -5.39
C THR A 72 12.30 -9.27 -6.54
N ARG A 73 12.15 -7.95 -6.63
CA ARG A 73 11.30 -7.32 -7.63
C ARG A 73 11.95 -7.39 -9.01
N ASP A 74 11.21 -7.99 -9.93
CA ASP A 74 11.59 -8.08 -11.34
C ASP A 74 11.61 -6.70 -12.02
N TYR A 75 12.54 -6.48 -12.95
CA TYR A 75 12.67 -5.21 -13.67
C TYR A 75 11.45 -4.88 -14.52
N PHE A 76 10.81 -5.90 -15.10
CA PHE A 76 9.57 -5.69 -15.84
C PHE A 76 8.44 -5.18 -14.94
N SER A 77 8.30 -5.75 -13.74
CA SER A 77 7.33 -5.29 -12.74
C SER A 77 7.63 -3.89 -12.24
N LEU A 78 8.91 -3.55 -12.05
CA LEU A 78 9.35 -2.22 -11.62
C LEU A 78 9.00 -1.17 -12.68
N MET A 79 9.24 -1.49 -13.94
CA MET A 79 8.98 -0.60 -15.09
C MET A 79 7.55 -0.67 -15.62
N ASP A 80 6.66 -1.43 -14.95
CA ASP A 80 5.26 -1.63 -15.36
C ASP A 80 5.12 -2.12 -16.80
N CYS A 81 6.02 -3.03 -17.20
CA CYS A 81 6.06 -3.66 -18.50
C CYS A 81 5.68 -5.14 -18.38
N THR A 82 5.10 -5.68 -19.44
CA THR A 82 4.90 -7.13 -19.55
C THR A 82 6.24 -7.84 -19.74
N ARG A 83 6.42 -9.00 -19.08
CA ARG A 83 7.64 -9.82 -19.23
C ARG A 83 7.68 -10.44 -20.62
N SER A 84 8.23 -9.70 -21.57
CA SER A 84 8.38 -10.14 -22.96
C SER A 84 9.58 -9.46 -23.61
N PHE A 85 10.06 -10.05 -24.71
CA PHE A 85 11.13 -9.43 -25.47
C PHE A 85 10.68 -8.14 -26.18
N LYS A 86 9.41 -8.06 -26.57
CA LYS A 86 8.84 -6.84 -27.16
C LYS A 86 8.48 -5.85 -26.03
N VAL A 87 9.26 -4.80 -25.89
CA VAL A 87 9.02 -3.71 -24.95
C VAL A 87 8.79 -2.42 -25.73
N ASP A 88 7.75 -1.69 -25.37
CA ASP A 88 7.53 -0.34 -25.88
C ASP A 88 8.51 0.62 -25.21
N THR A 89 9.51 1.07 -25.96
CA THR A 89 10.56 1.95 -25.47
C THR A 89 10.05 3.30 -25.02
N MET A 90 8.98 3.81 -25.62
CA MET A 90 8.36 5.08 -25.22
C MET A 90 7.70 4.97 -23.86
N LYS A 91 6.96 3.89 -23.62
CA LYS A 91 6.36 3.62 -22.29
C LYS A 91 7.42 3.37 -21.25
N LEU A 92 8.47 2.63 -21.58
CA LEU A 92 9.62 2.39 -20.71
C LEU A 92 10.28 3.71 -20.29
N GLN A 93 10.50 4.63 -21.23
CA GLN A 93 11.09 5.93 -20.96
C GLN A 93 10.17 6.80 -20.08
N GLN A 94 8.89 6.83 -20.36
CA GLN A 94 7.92 7.56 -19.55
C GLN A 94 7.89 7.05 -18.11
N ARG A 95 7.89 5.71 -17.94
CA ARG A 95 7.92 5.10 -16.61
C ARG A 95 9.22 5.40 -15.88
N TYR A 96 10.35 5.34 -16.55
CA TYR A 96 11.64 5.73 -16.00
C TYR A 96 11.62 7.17 -15.46
N GLN A 97 11.12 8.11 -16.24
CA GLN A 97 11.00 9.51 -15.80
C GLN A 97 10.06 9.67 -14.59
N GLN A 98 8.95 8.94 -14.55
CA GLN A 98 8.05 8.94 -13.40
C GLN A 98 8.75 8.43 -12.13
N LEU A 99 9.47 7.32 -12.24
CA LEU A 99 10.21 6.74 -11.12
C LEU A 99 11.34 7.67 -10.65
N GLN A 100 12.07 8.30 -11.56
CA GLN A 100 13.09 9.28 -11.21
C GLN A 100 12.52 10.45 -10.39
N ARG A 101 11.34 10.94 -10.73
CA ARG A 101 10.66 12.00 -9.95
C ARG A 101 10.25 11.55 -8.55
N LEU A 102 10.01 10.26 -8.34
CA LEU A 102 9.59 9.71 -7.06
C LEU A 102 10.76 9.39 -6.14
N VAL A 103 11.86 8.88 -6.68
CA VAL A 103 12.96 8.32 -5.88
C VAL A 103 14.29 9.05 -6.05
N HIS A 104 14.35 10.15 -6.76
CA HIS A 104 15.60 10.88 -6.99
C HIS A 104 16.18 11.40 -5.67
N PRO A 105 17.49 11.18 -5.40
CA PRO A 105 18.12 11.56 -4.13
C PRO A 105 17.98 13.03 -3.75
N ASP A 106 17.89 13.93 -4.72
CA ASP A 106 17.72 15.38 -4.47
C ASP A 106 16.44 15.70 -3.68
N PHE A 107 15.38 14.93 -3.87
CA PHE A 107 14.12 15.12 -3.12
C PHE A 107 14.22 14.67 -1.67
N PHE A 108 15.24 13.90 -1.32
CA PHE A 108 15.49 13.37 0.01
C PHE A 108 16.62 14.09 0.74
N SER A 109 17.16 15.17 0.18
CA SER A 109 18.26 15.95 0.78
C SER A 109 17.94 16.48 2.19
N GLN A 110 16.65 16.78 2.44
CA GLN A 110 16.15 17.26 3.74
C GLN A 110 15.49 16.16 4.58
N ARG A 111 15.53 14.91 4.11
CA ARG A 111 14.95 13.76 4.78
C ARG A 111 15.96 13.06 5.69
N SER A 112 15.50 12.02 6.41
CA SER A 112 16.36 11.22 7.26
C SER A 112 17.49 10.54 6.47
N GLN A 113 18.60 10.22 7.13
CA GLN A 113 19.71 9.52 6.51
C GLN A 113 19.28 8.19 5.90
N THR A 114 18.40 7.47 6.60
CA THR A 114 17.84 6.19 6.11
C THR A 114 17.07 6.36 4.81
N GLU A 115 16.24 7.41 4.69
CA GLU A 115 15.52 7.69 3.45
C GLU A 115 16.46 8.07 2.30
N LYS A 116 17.54 8.80 2.57
CA LYS A 116 18.56 9.11 1.58
C LYS A 116 19.20 7.85 1.00
N GLU A 117 19.64 6.95 1.87
CA GLU A 117 20.23 5.67 1.47
C GLU A 117 19.26 4.82 0.65
N PHE A 118 17.99 4.79 1.03
CA PHE A 118 16.97 4.07 0.26
C PHE A 118 16.71 4.73 -1.08
N SER A 119 16.70 6.06 -1.16
CA SER A 119 16.53 6.77 -2.43
C SER A 119 17.67 6.49 -3.41
N GLU A 120 18.90 6.45 -2.94
CA GLU A 120 20.08 6.09 -3.74
C GLU A 120 19.99 4.65 -4.27
N LYS A 121 19.59 3.71 -3.40
CA LYS A 121 19.38 2.30 -3.80
C LYS A 121 18.26 2.17 -4.83
N HIS A 122 17.16 2.86 -4.63
CA HIS A 122 16.05 2.88 -5.60
C HIS A 122 16.48 3.52 -6.93
N ALA A 123 17.18 4.64 -6.90
CA ALA A 123 17.67 5.30 -8.11
C ALA A 123 18.61 4.40 -8.91
N THR A 124 19.52 3.70 -8.22
CA THR A 124 20.42 2.72 -8.84
C THR A 124 19.62 1.59 -9.50
N LEU A 125 18.67 0.99 -8.76
CA LEU A 125 17.83 -0.09 -9.27
C LEU A 125 16.99 0.34 -10.49
N VAL A 126 16.41 1.53 -10.45
CA VAL A 126 15.63 2.10 -11.56
C VAL A 126 16.51 2.33 -12.80
N ASN A 127 17.74 2.84 -12.61
CA ASN A 127 18.68 3.04 -13.69
C ASN A 127 19.13 1.73 -14.33
N GLU A 128 19.42 0.73 -13.52
CA GLU A 128 19.80 -0.62 -13.99
C GLU A 128 18.65 -1.29 -14.75
N ALA A 129 17.46 -1.26 -14.19
CA ALA A 129 16.27 -1.80 -14.84
C ALA A 129 16.02 -1.14 -16.20
N TYR A 130 16.10 0.19 -16.27
CA TYR A 130 15.92 0.93 -17.51
C TYR A 130 16.96 0.54 -18.57
N LYS A 131 18.24 0.55 -18.22
CA LYS A 131 19.34 0.19 -19.13
C LYS A 131 19.21 -1.24 -19.63
N THR A 132 18.89 -2.18 -18.73
CA THR A 132 18.72 -3.60 -19.06
C THR A 132 17.56 -3.83 -20.02
N LEU A 133 16.44 -3.18 -19.79
CA LEU A 133 15.23 -3.36 -20.63
C LEU A 133 15.29 -2.54 -21.91
N LEU A 134 16.05 -1.46 -21.97
CA LEU A 134 16.21 -0.63 -23.16
C LEU A 134 17.02 -1.36 -24.24
N ALA A 135 18.14 -2.00 -23.85
CA ALA A 135 19.02 -2.70 -24.77
C ALA A 135 18.47 -4.10 -25.10
N PRO A 136 18.24 -4.45 -26.39
CA PRO A 136 17.67 -5.73 -26.78
C PRO A 136 18.46 -6.94 -26.29
N LEU A 137 19.78 -6.87 -26.36
CA LEU A 137 20.66 -7.96 -25.90
C LEU A 137 20.55 -8.19 -24.40
N SER A 138 20.68 -7.14 -23.59
CA SER A 138 20.57 -7.21 -22.14
C SER A 138 19.19 -7.70 -21.71
N ARG A 139 18.15 -7.23 -22.39
CA ARG A 139 16.78 -7.67 -22.17
C ARG A 139 16.60 -9.16 -22.44
N GLY A 140 17.15 -9.65 -23.55
CA GLY A 140 17.11 -11.07 -23.89
C GLY A 140 17.83 -11.93 -22.87
N LEU A 141 19.00 -11.53 -22.43
CA LEU A 141 19.76 -12.22 -21.38
C LEU A 141 19.01 -12.21 -20.05
N TYR A 142 18.41 -11.10 -19.68
CA TYR A 142 17.62 -10.98 -18.45
C TYR A 142 16.34 -11.85 -18.48
N LEU A 143 15.75 -12.07 -19.65
CA LEU A 143 14.56 -12.93 -19.79
C LEU A 143 14.87 -14.42 -19.61
N VAL A 144 16.10 -14.85 -19.93
CA VAL A 144 16.52 -16.26 -19.83
C VAL A 144 17.26 -16.58 -18.55
N SER A 145 17.61 -15.56 -17.76
CA SER A 145 18.19 -15.74 -16.42
C SER A 145 17.11 -16.05 -15.38
#